data_def0b93fdc1b1e8c5e1e6e56a5aa1853
#
_entry.id   def0b93fdc1b1e8c5e1e6e56a5aa1853
#
_cell.length_a   1.000
_cell.length_b   1.000
_cell.length_c   1.000
_cell.angle_alpha   90.00
_cell.angle_beta   90.00
_cell.angle_gamma   90.00
#
_symmetry.space_group_name_H-M   'P 1'
#
loop_
_entity.id
_entity.type
_entity.pdbx_description
1 polymer ?
#
loop_
_entity_poly.entity_id
_entity_poly.type
_entity_poly.pdbx_seq_one_letter_code
_entity_poly.pdbx_strand_id
1 'polypeptide(L)'
;MSSLALGEGLAGKVALVTGASSGIGRATALLFAREGMKVCATARDEEGLKTLEKEMPEGDHLYRVLDLQDVKGCEALVSDVAAHYGSIYVLAHIAAYLKRKDLFEVTEEDWDMQLDVNLRATFFLNRAVGKVMMEKKIHGRIINFASTAWLMGPMKGSDAYVSSKGGVVSLARGFARQFGPYGIRVNVVAPGQVNTPMQHVDNDPKIVAEAAAACPLRRMGEPDELARVTLFLASDNASFVNGATINVSGGLLMY
;
A
#
# COMPACT_ATOMS: atom_id res chain seq x y z
N MET A 1 22.99 0.55 24.91
CA MET A 1 22.53 0.33 23.54
C MET A 1 21.09 0.80 23.48
N SER A 2 20.77 1.87 22.75
CA SER A 2 19.37 2.26 22.54
C SER A 2 18.68 1.12 21.81
N SER A 3 17.52 0.65 22.30
CA SER A 3 16.69 -0.27 21.55
C SER A 3 16.33 0.40 20.22
N LEU A 4 16.75 -0.18 19.11
CA LEU A 4 16.34 0.31 17.78
C LEU A 4 14.81 0.19 17.70
N ALA A 5 14.11 1.31 17.78
CA ALA A 5 12.67 1.34 17.59
C ALA A 5 12.36 1.06 16.12
N LEU A 6 11.38 0.20 15.84
CA LEU A 6 11.01 -0.16 14.46
C LEU A 6 10.61 1.07 13.63
N GLY A 7 9.98 2.08 14.27
CA GLY A 7 9.56 3.36 13.68
C GLY A 7 10.58 4.49 13.85
N GLU A 8 11.89 4.19 13.94
CA GLU A 8 12.92 5.21 14.11
C GLU A 8 12.84 6.30 13.04
N GLY A 9 12.88 7.56 13.45
CA GLY A 9 12.85 8.74 12.57
C GLY A 9 11.44 9.15 12.08
N LEU A 10 10.35 8.49 12.53
CA LEU A 10 9.00 8.72 12.01
C LEU A 10 8.14 9.65 12.86
N ALA A 11 8.39 9.78 14.16
CA ALA A 11 7.57 10.62 15.04
C ALA A 11 7.47 12.06 14.51
N GLY A 12 6.25 12.60 14.47
CA GLY A 12 5.91 13.92 13.94
C GLY A 12 5.90 14.03 12.41
N LYS A 13 6.32 13.00 11.67
CA LYS A 13 6.28 12.98 10.20
C LYS A 13 4.87 12.70 9.69
N VAL A 14 4.62 13.12 8.45
CA VAL A 14 3.31 12.98 7.78
C VAL A 14 3.29 11.75 6.89
N ALA A 15 2.29 10.91 7.05
CA ALA A 15 2.00 9.77 6.18
C ALA A 15 0.67 9.92 5.45
N LEU A 16 0.66 9.67 4.15
CA LEU A 16 -0.55 9.44 3.35
C LEU A 16 -0.72 7.93 3.16
N VAL A 17 -1.83 7.39 3.67
CA VAL A 17 -2.15 5.95 3.61
C VAL A 17 -3.41 5.74 2.80
N THR A 18 -3.32 5.01 1.68
CA THR A 18 -4.49 4.65 0.88
C THR A 18 -5.03 3.28 1.23
N GLY A 19 -6.34 3.06 1.05
CA GLY A 19 -6.98 1.80 1.43
C GLY A 19 -7.11 1.64 2.93
N ALA A 20 -7.17 2.75 3.65
CA ALA A 20 -7.11 2.77 5.12
C ALA A 20 -8.41 2.34 5.82
N SER A 21 -9.51 2.12 5.10
CA SER A 21 -10.78 1.71 5.70
C SER A 21 -10.77 0.28 6.27
N SER A 22 -9.88 -0.60 5.76
CA SER A 22 -9.85 -2.00 6.16
C SER A 22 -8.49 -2.67 5.97
N GLY A 23 -8.34 -3.90 6.47
CA GLY A 23 -7.21 -4.79 6.20
C GLY A 23 -5.85 -4.16 6.46
N ILE A 24 -4.91 -4.34 5.53
CA ILE A 24 -3.51 -3.90 5.67
C ILE A 24 -3.42 -2.37 5.78
N GLY A 25 -4.23 -1.63 5.00
CA GLY A 25 -4.23 -0.17 5.04
C GLY A 25 -4.65 0.38 6.40
N ARG A 26 -5.71 -0.19 6.99
CA ARG A 26 -6.17 0.16 8.34
C ARG A 26 -5.10 -0.14 9.40
N ALA A 27 -4.55 -1.34 9.38
CA ALA A 27 -3.49 -1.73 10.31
C ALA A 27 -2.25 -0.80 10.18
N THR A 28 -1.88 -0.43 8.95
CA THR A 28 -0.78 0.50 8.69
C THR A 28 -1.07 1.90 9.23
N ALA A 29 -2.28 2.44 9.00
CA ALA A 29 -2.66 3.76 9.49
C ALA A 29 -2.62 3.82 11.03
N LEU A 30 -3.19 2.81 11.71
CA LEU A 30 -3.15 2.68 13.17
C LEU A 30 -1.72 2.55 13.71
N LEU A 31 -0.89 1.73 13.07
CA LEU A 31 0.50 1.54 13.50
C LEU A 31 1.30 2.83 13.33
N PHE A 32 1.18 3.52 12.20
CA PHE A 32 1.86 4.80 11.96
C PHE A 32 1.45 5.87 12.98
N ALA A 33 0.17 5.94 13.33
CA ALA A 33 -0.32 6.87 14.35
C ALA A 33 0.25 6.53 15.74
N ARG A 34 0.33 5.23 16.11
CA ARG A 34 0.95 4.78 17.37
C ARG A 34 2.44 5.09 17.46
N GLU A 35 3.12 5.15 16.31
CA GLU A 35 4.52 5.60 16.21
C GLU A 35 4.67 7.14 16.18
N GLY A 36 3.59 7.87 16.47
CA GLY A 36 3.58 9.33 16.59
C GLY A 36 3.56 10.06 15.24
N MET A 37 3.20 9.41 14.14
CA MET A 37 3.04 10.06 12.85
C MET A 37 1.69 10.79 12.75
N LYS A 38 1.65 11.86 11.97
CA LYS A 38 0.41 12.47 11.48
C LYS A 38 -0.05 11.69 10.24
N VAL A 39 -1.27 11.19 10.25
CA VAL A 39 -1.76 10.30 9.19
C VAL A 39 -2.90 10.95 8.43
N CYS A 40 -2.78 11.06 7.11
CA CYS A 40 -3.92 11.21 6.23
C CYS A 40 -4.36 9.83 5.74
N ALA A 41 -5.48 9.34 6.25
CA ALA A 41 -6.10 8.09 5.86
C ALA A 41 -7.11 8.32 4.74
N THR A 42 -6.98 7.60 3.62
CA THR A 42 -7.92 7.71 2.51
C THR A 42 -8.42 6.36 2.04
N ALA A 43 -9.69 6.30 1.69
CA ALA A 43 -10.35 5.14 1.10
C ALA A 43 -11.62 5.58 0.37
N ARG A 44 -12.23 4.68 -0.39
CA ARG A 44 -13.55 4.88 -0.99
C ARG A 44 -14.69 4.64 0.01
N ASP A 45 -14.47 3.76 0.97
CA ASP A 45 -15.44 3.38 2.01
C ASP A 45 -15.40 4.40 3.16
N GLU A 46 -16.41 5.28 3.16
CA GLU A 46 -16.57 6.34 4.17
C GLU A 46 -16.85 5.78 5.56
N GLU A 47 -17.70 4.75 5.67
CA GLU A 47 -18.04 4.17 6.97
C GLU A 47 -16.84 3.47 7.61
N GLY A 48 -16.03 2.77 6.79
CA GLY A 48 -14.77 2.21 7.24
C GLY A 48 -13.79 3.28 7.74
N LEU A 49 -13.73 4.45 7.10
CA LEU A 49 -12.93 5.58 7.58
C LEU A 49 -13.44 6.15 8.90
N LYS A 50 -14.77 6.31 9.07
CA LYS A 50 -15.38 6.77 10.33
C LYS A 50 -15.12 5.81 11.50
N THR A 51 -15.09 4.50 11.23
CA THR A 51 -14.73 3.52 12.26
C THR A 51 -13.23 3.57 12.57
N LEU A 52 -12.36 3.77 11.57
CA LEU A 52 -10.94 3.97 11.78
C LEU A 52 -10.67 5.21 12.65
N GLU A 53 -11.34 6.33 12.37
CA GLU A 53 -11.21 7.58 13.13
C GLU A 53 -11.42 7.36 14.65
N LYS A 54 -12.40 6.55 15.02
CA LYS A 54 -12.69 6.21 16.42
C LYS A 54 -11.61 5.34 17.09
N GLU A 55 -10.83 4.61 16.31
CA GLU A 55 -9.76 3.71 16.80
C GLU A 55 -8.38 4.36 16.75
N MET A 56 -8.23 5.46 16.01
CA MET A 56 -6.96 6.17 15.91
C MET A 56 -6.56 6.75 17.26
N PRO A 57 -5.28 6.66 17.65
CA PRO A 57 -4.77 7.39 18.79
C PRO A 57 -5.06 8.89 18.67
N GLU A 58 -5.08 9.60 19.78
CA GLU A 58 -5.18 11.07 19.77
C GLU A 58 -4.01 11.66 18.94
N GLY A 59 -4.34 12.58 18.03
CA GLY A 59 -3.36 13.19 17.15
C GLY A 59 -4.00 14.04 16.05
N ASP A 60 -3.13 14.69 15.28
CA ASP A 60 -3.53 15.49 14.12
C ASP A 60 -3.63 14.58 12.89
N HIS A 61 -4.82 13.97 12.69
CA HIS A 61 -5.09 13.04 11.59
C HIS A 61 -6.16 13.57 10.66
N LEU A 62 -6.07 13.23 9.37
CA LEU A 62 -7.05 13.56 8.35
C LEU A 62 -7.68 12.30 7.76
N TYR A 63 -8.95 12.38 7.45
CA TYR A 63 -9.72 11.32 6.78
C TYR A 63 -10.33 11.87 5.50
N ARG A 64 -10.07 11.20 4.37
CA ARG A 64 -10.52 11.68 3.05
C ARG A 64 -11.13 10.54 2.25
N VAL A 65 -12.36 10.72 1.83
CA VAL A 65 -13.01 9.81 0.89
C VAL A 65 -12.48 10.12 -0.50
N LEU A 66 -11.96 9.10 -1.20
CA LEU A 66 -11.43 9.23 -2.55
C LEU A 66 -11.59 7.94 -3.33
N ASP A 67 -12.11 8.06 -4.55
CA ASP A 67 -12.00 7.00 -5.55
C ASP A 67 -10.69 7.17 -6.34
N LEU A 68 -9.87 6.13 -6.35
CA LEU A 68 -8.56 6.15 -7.02
C LEU A 68 -8.66 6.19 -8.56
N GLN A 69 -9.83 5.95 -9.14
CA GLN A 69 -10.06 6.19 -10.57
C GLN A 69 -10.02 7.68 -10.93
N ASP A 70 -10.35 8.56 -9.98
CA ASP A 70 -10.25 10.00 -10.14
C ASP A 70 -8.81 10.49 -9.97
N VAL A 71 -8.08 10.54 -11.09
CA VAL A 71 -6.69 11.01 -11.12
C VAL A 71 -6.57 12.46 -10.62
N LYS A 72 -7.53 13.33 -10.97
CA LYS A 72 -7.52 14.73 -10.52
C LYS A 72 -7.76 14.82 -9.02
N GLY A 73 -8.69 14.01 -8.51
CA GLY A 73 -8.92 13.86 -7.07
C GLY A 73 -7.69 13.35 -6.33
N CYS A 74 -6.95 12.40 -6.91
CA CYS A 74 -5.68 11.92 -6.36
C CYS A 74 -4.63 13.05 -6.25
N GLU A 75 -4.47 13.86 -7.29
CA GLU A 75 -3.54 15.00 -7.31
C GLU A 75 -3.98 16.11 -6.34
N ALA A 76 -5.29 16.39 -6.27
CA ALA A 76 -5.87 17.35 -5.32
C ALA A 76 -5.63 16.90 -3.87
N LEU A 77 -5.88 15.62 -3.56
CA LEU A 77 -5.60 15.06 -2.22
C LEU A 77 -4.14 15.30 -1.81
N VAL A 78 -3.18 15.01 -2.69
CA VAL A 78 -1.75 15.23 -2.39
C VAL A 78 -1.47 16.70 -2.11
N SER A 79 -2.06 17.61 -2.90
CA SER A 79 -1.91 19.06 -2.72
C SER A 79 -2.51 19.53 -1.38
N ASP A 80 -3.70 19.05 -1.02
CA ASP A 80 -4.40 19.39 0.22
C ASP A 80 -3.63 18.90 1.45
N VAL A 81 -3.12 17.66 1.43
CA VAL A 81 -2.32 17.10 2.51
C VAL A 81 -1.00 17.89 2.67
N ALA A 82 -0.35 18.22 1.54
CA ALA A 82 0.88 19.02 1.55
C ALA A 82 0.64 20.47 2.00
N ALA A 83 -0.53 21.04 1.73
CA ALA A 83 -0.92 22.37 2.21
C ALA A 83 -1.23 22.37 3.71
N HIS A 84 -1.98 21.36 4.18
CA HIS A 84 -2.38 21.24 5.58
C HIS A 84 -1.19 21.01 6.53
N TYR A 85 -0.32 20.05 6.21
CA TYR A 85 0.79 19.66 7.09
C TYR A 85 2.13 20.29 6.73
N GLY A 86 2.22 20.99 5.61
CA GLY A 86 3.48 21.51 5.09
C GLY A 86 4.35 20.48 4.38
N SER A 87 4.07 19.18 4.51
CA SER A 87 4.91 18.09 3.96
C SER A 87 4.13 16.80 3.78
N ILE A 88 4.70 15.87 2.98
CA ILE A 88 4.36 14.44 2.99
C ILE A 88 5.69 13.70 3.08
N TYR A 89 5.90 12.91 4.13
CA TYR A 89 7.14 12.15 4.32
C TYR A 89 7.02 10.70 3.88
N VAL A 90 5.85 10.08 4.09
CA VAL A 90 5.56 8.71 3.66
C VAL A 90 4.32 8.67 2.79
N LEU A 91 4.38 7.98 1.65
CA LEU A 91 3.22 7.44 0.95
C LEU A 91 3.21 5.93 1.16
N ALA A 92 2.18 5.41 1.82
CA ALA A 92 1.85 3.98 1.86
C ALA A 92 0.65 3.73 0.95
N HIS A 93 0.92 3.35 -0.31
CA HIS A 93 -0.12 3.11 -1.31
C HIS A 93 -0.52 1.65 -1.30
N ILE A 94 -1.56 1.34 -0.49
CA ILE A 94 -1.98 -0.02 -0.16
C ILE A 94 -3.27 -0.41 -0.89
N ALA A 95 -4.12 0.58 -1.17
CA ALA A 95 -5.39 0.36 -1.85
C ALA A 95 -5.24 -0.49 -3.11
N ALA A 96 -6.19 -1.40 -3.29
CA ALA A 96 -6.28 -2.22 -4.50
C ALA A 96 -7.72 -2.64 -4.75
N TYR A 97 -7.99 -2.98 -6.00
CA TYR A 97 -9.23 -3.60 -6.44
C TYR A 97 -8.92 -4.94 -7.11
N LEU A 98 -9.63 -5.97 -6.71
CA LEU A 98 -9.56 -7.32 -7.28
C LEU A 98 -10.96 -7.79 -7.62
N LYS A 99 -11.18 -8.11 -8.88
CA LYS A 99 -12.37 -8.83 -9.37
C LYS A 99 -11.90 -10.08 -10.09
N ARG A 100 -12.38 -11.24 -9.65
CA ARG A 100 -12.08 -12.52 -10.29
C ARG A 100 -13.15 -12.82 -11.32
N LYS A 101 -12.73 -13.23 -12.50
CA LYS A 101 -13.57 -13.74 -13.57
C LYS A 101 -12.84 -14.83 -14.34
N ASP A 102 -13.58 -15.77 -14.93
CA ASP A 102 -12.98 -16.69 -15.90
C ASP A 102 -12.30 -15.90 -17.03
N LEU A 103 -11.20 -16.42 -17.54
CA LEU A 103 -10.38 -15.76 -18.56
C LEU A 103 -11.19 -15.26 -19.75
N PHE A 104 -12.14 -16.05 -20.22
CA PHE A 104 -12.96 -15.72 -21.40
C PHE A 104 -14.18 -14.85 -21.07
N GLU A 105 -14.45 -14.58 -19.79
CA GLU A 105 -15.52 -13.70 -19.32
C GLU A 105 -15.05 -12.31 -18.93
N VAL A 106 -13.73 -12.05 -18.89
CA VAL A 106 -13.15 -10.74 -18.57
C VAL A 106 -13.55 -9.75 -19.65
N THR A 107 -14.23 -8.67 -19.26
CA THR A 107 -14.59 -7.56 -20.16
C THR A 107 -13.52 -6.47 -20.13
N GLU A 108 -13.54 -5.55 -21.11
CA GLU A 108 -12.68 -4.35 -21.10
C GLU A 108 -12.89 -3.53 -19.83
N GLU A 109 -14.15 -3.38 -19.36
CA GLU A 109 -14.46 -2.65 -18.11
C GLU A 109 -13.85 -3.33 -16.88
N ASP A 110 -13.89 -4.67 -16.81
CA ASP A 110 -13.27 -5.42 -15.71
C ASP A 110 -11.74 -5.26 -15.72
N TRP A 111 -11.16 -5.21 -16.90
CA TRP A 111 -9.74 -4.96 -17.11
C TRP A 111 -9.39 -3.53 -16.72
N ASP A 112 -10.05 -2.55 -17.31
CA ASP A 112 -9.77 -1.11 -17.12
C ASP A 112 -9.93 -0.71 -15.65
N MET A 113 -11.00 -1.15 -14.99
CA MET A 113 -11.22 -0.88 -13.56
C MET A 113 -10.03 -1.33 -12.71
N GLN A 114 -9.50 -2.53 -12.96
CA GLN A 114 -8.37 -3.05 -12.18
C GLN A 114 -7.05 -2.34 -12.50
N LEU A 115 -6.82 -2.01 -13.78
CA LEU A 115 -5.64 -1.25 -14.19
C LEU A 115 -5.71 0.19 -13.67
N ASP A 116 -6.87 0.82 -13.72
CA ASP A 116 -7.09 2.18 -13.25
C ASP A 116 -6.81 2.34 -11.76
N VAL A 117 -7.45 1.49 -10.96
CA VAL A 117 -7.29 1.55 -9.50
C VAL A 117 -5.90 1.11 -9.05
N ASN A 118 -5.37 0.01 -9.63
CA ASN A 118 -4.14 -0.59 -9.11
C ASN A 118 -2.85 -0.01 -9.72
N LEU A 119 -2.87 0.39 -11.00
CA LEU A 119 -1.67 0.77 -11.73
C LEU A 119 -1.68 2.25 -12.11
N ARG A 120 -2.74 2.75 -12.76
CA ARG A 120 -2.84 4.17 -13.14
C ARG A 120 -2.79 5.08 -11.92
N ALA A 121 -3.58 4.79 -10.88
CA ALA A 121 -3.54 5.54 -9.64
C ALA A 121 -2.15 5.50 -8.97
N THR A 122 -1.49 4.32 -8.96
CA THR A 122 -0.12 4.19 -8.44
C THR A 122 0.83 5.16 -9.14
N PHE A 123 0.78 5.23 -10.48
CA PHE A 123 1.64 6.14 -11.23
C PHE A 123 1.40 7.60 -10.84
N PHE A 124 0.15 8.07 -10.84
CA PHE A 124 -0.18 9.46 -10.59
C PHE A 124 0.06 9.89 -9.15
N LEU A 125 -0.28 9.05 -8.16
CA LEU A 125 0.01 9.31 -6.75
C LEU A 125 1.51 9.37 -6.47
N ASN A 126 2.28 8.39 -6.97
CA ASN A 126 3.74 8.39 -6.80
C ASN A 126 4.36 9.65 -7.43
N ARG A 127 3.91 10.04 -8.64
CA ARG A 127 4.36 11.25 -9.33
C ARG A 127 4.04 12.51 -8.52
N ALA A 128 2.80 12.66 -8.05
CA ALA A 128 2.37 13.84 -7.30
C ALA A 128 3.10 13.96 -5.95
N VAL A 129 3.19 12.87 -5.18
CA VAL A 129 3.91 12.86 -3.91
C VAL A 129 5.40 13.06 -4.12
N GLY A 130 6.01 12.40 -5.10
CA GLY A 130 7.42 12.58 -5.45
C GLY A 130 7.75 14.02 -5.81
N LYS A 131 6.87 14.69 -6.57
CA LYS A 131 7.01 16.12 -6.89
C LYS A 131 7.03 16.97 -5.63
N VAL A 132 6.07 16.80 -4.73
CA VAL A 132 6.02 17.52 -3.44
C VAL A 132 7.29 17.27 -2.62
N MET A 133 7.74 16.01 -2.54
CA MET A 133 8.97 15.67 -1.81
C MET A 133 10.20 16.36 -2.41
N MET A 134 10.34 16.38 -3.74
CA MET A 134 11.47 17.04 -4.42
C MET A 134 11.44 18.57 -4.21
N GLU A 135 10.30 19.21 -4.44
CA GLU A 135 10.13 20.67 -4.31
C GLU A 135 10.42 21.16 -2.88
N LYS A 136 10.00 20.38 -1.89
CA LYS A 136 10.19 20.67 -0.47
C LYS A 136 11.49 20.09 0.11
N LYS A 137 12.34 19.46 -0.70
CA LYS A 137 13.61 18.81 -0.30
C LYS A 137 13.41 17.79 0.83
N ILE A 138 12.35 17.00 0.76
CA ILE A 138 12.01 15.96 1.72
C ILE A 138 12.64 14.64 1.25
N HIS A 139 13.52 14.06 2.04
CA HIS A 139 14.03 12.72 1.82
C HIS A 139 12.95 11.71 2.25
N GLY A 140 11.92 11.57 1.41
CA GLY A 140 10.70 10.82 1.72
C GLY A 140 10.77 9.33 1.42
N ARG A 141 9.65 8.67 1.65
CA ARG A 141 9.46 7.22 1.46
C ARG A 141 8.17 6.95 0.70
N ILE A 142 8.26 6.18 -0.36
CA ILE A 142 7.09 5.70 -1.12
C ILE A 142 7.08 4.18 -1.04
N ILE A 143 5.99 3.61 -0.53
CA ILE A 143 5.82 2.18 -0.35
C ILE A 143 4.56 1.78 -1.11
N ASN A 144 4.73 1.06 -2.19
CA ASN A 144 3.66 0.53 -3.01
C ASN A 144 3.36 -0.93 -2.65
N PHE A 145 2.17 -1.40 -2.97
CA PHE A 145 1.76 -2.78 -2.72
C PHE A 145 1.50 -3.52 -4.04
N ALA A 146 2.30 -4.56 -4.26
CA ALA A 146 2.07 -5.56 -5.29
C ALA A 146 1.27 -6.76 -4.73
N SER A 147 1.64 -7.94 -5.11
CA SER A 147 1.18 -9.26 -4.65
C SER A 147 2.23 -10.27 -5.07
N THR A 148 2.41 -11.37 -4.35
CA THR A 148 3.28 -12.48 -4.82
C THR A 148 2.88 -12.99 -6.21
N ALA A 149 1.61 -12.83 -6.56
CA ALA A 149 1.08 -13.24 -7.86
C ALA A 149 1.77 -12.54 -9.05
N TRP A 150 2.41 -11.37 -8.87
CA TRP A 150 3.15 -10.69 -9.93
C TRP A 150 4.28 -11.54 -10.56
N LEU A 151 4.81 -12.48 -9.77
CA LEU A 151 5.88 -13.38 -10.22
C LEU A 151 5.37 -14.81 -10.46
N MET A 152 4.34 -15.23 -9.70
CA MET A 152 3.73 -16.56 -9.86
C MET A 152 2.87 -16.68 -11.12
N GLY A 153 2.38 -15.57 -11.64
CA GLY A 153 1.36 -15.53 -12.68
C GLY A 153 -0.08 -15.59 -12.13
N PRO A 154 -1.06 -15.35 -12.98
CA PRO A 154 -2.47 -15.36 -12.60
C PRO A 154 -2.93 -16.78 -12.26
N MET A 155 -3.80 -16.90 -11.26
CA MET A 155 -4.52 -18.11 -10.91
C MET A 155 -6.03 -17.81 -10.83
N LYS A 156 -6.85 -18.64 -11.48
CA LYS A 156 -8.32 -18.60 -11.39
C LYS A 156 -8.91 -17.18 -11.52
N GLY A 157 -8.77 -16.57 -12.69
CA GLY A 157 -9.49 -15.34 -13.03
C GLY A 157 -8.95 -14.06 -12.40
N SER A 158 -7.66 -13.99 -12.10
CA SER A 158 -7.02 -12.78 -11.56
C SER A 158 -6.09 -12.09 -12.55
N ASP A 159 -6.28 -12.27 -13.84
CA ASP A 159 -5.35 -11.87 -14.90
C ASP A 159 -5.07 -10.36 -14.91
N ALA A 160 -6.12 -9.53 -14.94
CA ALA A 160 -5.98 -8.08 -14.91
C ALA A 160 -5.32 -7.58 -13.62
N TYR A 161 -5.71 -8.17 -12.48
CA TYR A 161 -5.10 -7.85 -11.19
C TYR A 161 -3.60 -8.14 -11.19
N VAL A 162 -3.20 -9.34 -11.59
CA VAL A 162 -1.80 -9.77 -11.61
C VAL A 162 -0.97 -8.92 -12.56
N SER A 163 -1.53 -8.61 -13.74
CA SER A 163 -0.91 -7.69 -14.71
C SER A 163 -0.68 -6.31 -14.10
N SER A 164 -1.69 -5.76 -13.41
CA SER A 164 -1.55 -4.48 -12.71
C SER A 164 -0.46 -4.52 -11.63
N LYS A 165 -0.37 -5.61 -10.86
CA LYS A 165 0.63 -5.76 -9.78
C LYS A 165 2.05 -5.97 -10.30
N GLY A 166 2.22 -6.60 -11.46
CA GLY A 166 3.49 -6.64 -12.19
C GLY A 166 3.93 -5.24 -12.65
N GLY A 167 2.98 -4.46 -13.17
CA GLY A 167 3.19 -3.05 -13.53
C GLY A 167 3.64 -2.18 -12.35
N VAL A 168 3.04 -2.36 -11.16
CA VAL A 168 3.44 -1.65 -9.92
C VAL A 168 4.91 -1.91 -9.59
N VAL A 169 5.38 -3.15 -9.68
CA VAL A 169 6.79 -3.50 -9.42
C VAL A 169 7.73 -2.80 -10.40
N SER A 170 7.36 -2.78 -11.69
CA SER A 170 8.15 -2.10 -12.72
C SER A 170 8.20 -0.59 -12.51
N LEU A 171 7.04 0.05 -12.24
CA LEU A 171 6.95 1.47 -11.94
C LEU A 171 7.79 1.86 -10.73
N ALA A 172 7.72 1.09 -9.65
CA ALA A 172 8.47 1.39 -8.43
C ALA A 172 9.99 1.41 -8.66
N ARG A 173 10.52 0.48 -9.47
CA ARG A 173 11.94 0.49 -9.88
C ARG A 173 12.30 1.73 -10.68
N GLY A 174 11.42 2.16 -11.59
CA GLY A 174 11.57 3.38 -12.36
C GLY A 174 11.62 4.62 -11.47
N PHE A 175 10.67 4.74 -10.54
CA PHE A 175 10.62 5.85 -9.58
C PHE A 175 11.80 5.83 -8.60
N ALA A 176 12.23 4.65 -8.14
CA ALA A 176 13.40 4.52 -7.27
C ALA A 176 14.68 5.10 -7.91
N ARG A 177 14.86 4.92 -9.23
CA ARG A 177 15.97 5.51 -9.99
C ARG A 177 15.81 7.01 -10.17
N GLN A 178 14.61 7.48 -10.49
CA GLN A 178 14.35 8.90 -10.77
C GLN A 178 14.36 9.76 -9.49
N PHE A 179 13.83 9.25 -8.39
CA PHE A 179 13.72 9.98 -7.13
C PHE A 179 14.92 9.76 -6.21
N GLY A 180 15.70 8.70 -6.41
CA GLY A 180 16.89 8.39 -5.60
C GLY A 180 17.88 9.54 -5.45
N PRO A 181 18.24 10.29 -6.53
CA PRO A 181 19.12 11.47 -6.42
C PRO A 181 18.62 12.56 -5.47
N TYR A 182 17.31 12.56 -5.14
CA TYR A 182 16.71 13.50 -4.18
C TYR A 182 16.56 12.89 -2.78
N GLY A 183 17.18 11.74 -2.51
CA GLY A 183 17.09 11.05 -1.23
C GLY A 183 15.73 10.39 -0.95
N ILE A 184 14.86 10.26 -1.96
CA ILE A 184 13.55 9.61 -1.84
C ILE A 184 13.70 8.13 -2.16
N ARG A 185 13.23 7.26 -1.25
CA ARG A 185 13.25 5.81 -1.45
C ARG A 185 11.87 5.30 -1.90
N VAL A 186 11.87 4.43 -2.90
CA VAL A 186 10.64 3.80 -3.41
C VAL A 186 10.78 2.29 -3.36
N ASN A 187 9.91 1.62 -2.60
CA ASN A 187 9.93 0.17 -2.43
C ASN A 187 8.53 -0.43 -2.63
N VAL A 188 8.48 -1.73 -2.76
CA VAL A 188 7.24 -2.50 -2.91
C VAL A 188 7.16 -3.56 -1.83
N VAL A 189 5.98 -3.70 -1.22
CA VAL A 189 5.62 -4.88 -0.43
C VAL A 189 4.81 -5.81 -1.34
N ALA A 190 5.16 -7.08 -1.39
CA ALA A 190 4.45 -8.13 -2.14
C ALA A 190 3.86 -9.16 -1.17
N PRO A 191 2.60 -8.95 -0.73
CA PRO A 191 1.94 -9.89 0.17
C PRO A 191 1.63 -11.22 -0.51
N GLY A 192 1.65 -12.30 0.28
CA GLY A 192 0.99 -13.56 -0.03
C GLY A 192 -0.48 -13.53 0.37
N GLN A 193 -0.95 -14.63 0.98
CA GLN A 193 -2.30 -14.73 1.52
C GLN A 193 -2.36 -14.02 2.88
N VAL A 194 -3.20 -12.99 2.99
CA VAL A 194 -3.37 -12.16 4.19
C VAL A 194 -4.84 -12.13 4.60
N ASN A 195 -5.12 -12.29 5.87
CA ASN A 195 -6.46 -12.30 6.45
C ASN A 195 -7.11 -10.90 6.38
N THR A 196 -7.72 -10.60 5.25
CA THR A 196 -8.33 -9.30 4.95
C THR A 196 -9.70 -9.51 4.31
N PRO A 197 -10.60 -8.52 4.32
CA PRO A 197 -11.88 -8.60 3.63
C PRO A 197 -11.74 -9.02 2.16
N MET A 198 -10.71 -8.56 1.45
CA MET A 198 -10.44 -8.92 0.05
C MET A 198 -10.29 -10.44 -0.16
N GLN A 199 -9.84 -11.19 0.84
CA GLN A 199 -9.69 -12.63 0.75
C GLN A 199 -10.99 -13.40 1.08
N HIS A 200 -11.89 -12.77 1.81
CA HIS A 200 -13.12 -13.40 2.27
C HIS A 200 -14.34 -13.06 1.39
N VAL A 201 -14.33 -11.87 0.76
CA VAL A 201 -15.39 -11.49 -0.16
C VAL A 201 -15.35 -12.41 -1.38
N ASP A 202 -16.50 -12.99 -1.72
CA ASP A 202 -16.72 -13.88 -2.88
C ASP A 202 -15.86 -15.17 -2.88
N ASN A 203 -15.25 -15.55 -1.77
CA ASN A 203 -14.52 -16.81 -1.64
C ASN A 203 -15.23 -17.81 -0.73
N ASP A 204 -15.33 -19.06 -1.20
CA ASP A 204 -15.74 -20.19 -0.36
C ASP A 204 -14.73 -20.35 0.81
N PRO A 205 -15.20 -20.53 2.06
CA PRO A 205 -14.34 -20.80 3.21
C PRO A 205 -13.33 -21.94 2.99
N LYS A 206 -13.67 -22.93 2.16
CA LYS A 206 -12.74 -24.02 1.79
C LYS A 206 -11.57 -23.50 0.98
N ILE A 207 -11.80 -22.59 0.03
CA ILE A 207 -10.73 -21.97 -0.77
C ILE A 207 -9.78 -21.16 0.12
N VAL A 208 -10.35 -20.44 1.09
CA VAL A 208 -9.55 -19.68 2.08
C VAL A 208 -8.70 -20.62 2.93
N ALA A 209 -9.26 -21.72 3.40
CA ALA A 209 -8.53 -22.74 4.18
C ALA A 209 -7.43 -23.43 3.35
N GLU A 210 -7.69 -23.76 2.10
CA GLU A 210 -6.72 -24.34 1.17
C GLU A 210 -5.56 -23.35 0.91
N ALA A 211 -5.87 -22.07 0.72
CA ALA A 211 -4.87 -21.02 0.54
C ALA A 211 -3.96 -20.88 1.77
N ALA A 212 -4.53 -20.95 2.98
CA ALA A 212 -3.77 -20.96 4.22
C ALA A 212 -2.88 -22.22 4.34
N ALA A 213 -3.42 -23.38 3.99
CA ALA A 213 -2.70 -24.66 4.03
C ALA A 213 -1.56 -24.75 3.00
N ALA A 214 -1.68 -24.07 1.87
CA ALA A 214 -0.65 -24.00 0.83
C ALA A 214 0.57 -23.17 1.27
N CYS A 215 0.41 -22.26 2.23
CA CYS A 215 1.51 -21.48 2.78
C CYS A 215 2.43 -22.40 3.63
N PRO A 216 3.76 -22.36 3.47
CA PRO A 216 4.69 -23.13 4.31
C PRO A 216 4.52 -22.88 5.81
N LEU A 217 4.15 -21.66 6.23
CA LEU A 217 3.83 -21.36 7.63
C LEU A 217 2.45 -21.85 8.07
N ARG A 218 1.68 -22.53 7.18
CA ARG A 218 0.38 -23.15 7.47
C ARG A 218 -0.70 -22.20 8.01
N ARG A 219 -0.59 -20.92 7.68
CA ARG A 219 -1.58 -19.90 8.02
C ARG A 219 -1.56 -18.74 7.01
N MET A 220 -2.58 -17.95 7.04
CA MET A 220 -2.55 -16.62 6.43
C MET A 220 -1.70 -15.67 7.28
N GLY A 221 -1.12 -14.66 6.65
CA GLY A 221 -0.55 -13.54 7.37
C GLY A 221 -1.65 -12.64 7.92
N GLU A 222 -1.35 -11.91 8.99
CA GLU A 222 -2.26 -10.91 9.54
C GLU A 222 -1.91 -9.51 9.02
N PRO A 223 -2.89 -8.60 8.89
CA PRO A 223 -2.66 -7.22 8.45
C PRO A 223 -1.53 -6.50 9.19
N ASP A 224 -1.42 -6.73 10.51
CA ASP A 224 -0.37 -6.15 11.35
C ASP A 224 1.04 -6.60 10.97
N GLU A 225 1.20 -7.81 10.45
CA GLU A 225 2.50 -8.31 10.00
C GLU A 225 2.98 -7.53 8.78
N LEU A 226 2.06 -7.18 7.86
CA LEU A 226 2.34 -6.35 6.69
C LEU A 226 2.57 -4.89 7.09
N ALA A 227 1.82 -4.37 8.05
CA ALA A 227 1.98 -3.03 8.59
C ALA A 227 3.38 -2.84 9.22
N ARG A 228 3.91 -3.83 9.95
CA ARG A 228 5.26 -3.78 10.51
C ARG A 228 6.35 -3.73 9.43
N VAL A 229 6.20 -4.49 8.35
CA VAL A 229 7.14 -4.40 7.22
C VAL A 229 7.05 -3.03 6.55
N THR A 230 5.85 -2.48 6.42
CA THR A 230 5.62 -1.14 5.89
C THR A 230 6.27 -0.08 6.78
N LEU A 231 6.13 -0.19 8.10
CA LEU A 231 6.77 0.68 9.07
C LEU A 231 8.31 0.62 8.97
N PHE A 232 8.88 -0.59 8.89
CA PHE A 232 10.32 -0.77 8.66
C PHE A 232 10.78 -0.04 7.40
N LEU A 233 10.10 -0.22 6.27
CA LEU A 233 10.47 0.44 5.01
C LEU A 233 10.31 1.97 5.07
N ALA A 234 9.38 2.48 5.88
CA ALA A 234 9.19 3.90 6.12
C ALA A 234 10.29 4.49 7.01
N SER A 235 10.84 3.74 7.95
CA SER A 235 11.79 4.17 8.97
C SER A 235 13.21 4.37 8.43
N ASP A 236 14.07 4.93 9.26
CA ASP A 236 15.50 5.10 8.97
C ASP A 236 16.27 3.78 9.02
N ASN A 237 15.70 2.73 9.65
CA ASN A 237 16.27 1.37 9.64
C ASN A 237 16.38 0.78 8.22
N ALA A 238 15.56 1.26 7.27
CA ALA A 238 15.62 0.86 5.86
C ALA A 238 16.38 1.86 4.98
N SER A 239 17.31 2.65 5.53
CA SER A 239 17.97 3.77 4.84
C SER A 239 18.67 3.39 3.54
N PHE A 240 19.11 2.16 3.38
CA PHE A 240 19.77 1.66 2.15
C PHE A 240 18.89 0.70 1.33
N VAL A 241 17.58 0.62 1.63
CA VAL A 241 16.61 -0.18 0.87
C VAL A 241 15.88 0.72 -0.12
N ASN A 242 16.18 0.60 -1.42
CA ASN A 242 15.56 1.37 -2.49
C ASN A 242 15.38 0.52 -3.76
N GLY A 243 14.21 0.56 -4.38
CA GLY A 243 13.86 -0.23 -5.57
C GLY A 243 13.60 -1.71 -5.28
N ALA A 244 13.51 -2.10 -4.01
CA ALA A 244 13.29 -3.47 -3.59
C ALA A 244 11.81 -3.86 -3.66
N THR A 245 11.56 -5.14 -3.93
CA THR A 245 10.26 -5.79 -3.74
C THR A 245 10.39 -6.78 -2.59
N ILE A 246 9.79 -6.46 -1.45
CA ILE A 246 9.86 -7.27 -0.24
C ILE A 246 8.73 -8.29 -0.25
N ASN A 247 9.09 -9.56 -0.36
CA ASN A 247 8.16 -10.67 -0.28
C ASN A 247 7.73 -10.92 1.18
N VAL A 248 6.42 -10.85 1.44
CA VAL A 248 5.83 -11.09 2.76
C VAL A 248 4.71 -12.11 2.61
N SER A 249 5.09 -13.38 2.47
CA SER A 249 4.17 -14.42 2.02
C SER A 249 4.18 -15.70 2.86
N GLY A 250 4.91 -15.73 3.98
CA GLY A 250 5.04 -16.95 4.77
C GLY A 250 5.67 -18.12 4.02
N GLY A 251 6.48 -17.83 2.99
CA GLY A 251 7.14 -18.81 2.14
C GLY A 251 6.32 -19.27 0.94
N LEU A 252 5.12 -18.71 0.71
CA LEU A 252 4.28 -19.08 -0.46
C LEU A 252 5.02 -18.83 -1.79
N LEU A 253 5.83 -17.80 -1.85
CA LEU A 253 6.73 -17.51 -2.96
C LEU A 253 8.13 -17.32 -2.39
N MET A 254 9.15 -17.88 -3.06
CA MET A 254 10.57 -17.73 -2.73
C MET A 254 11.36 -17.39 -3.99
N TYR A 255 12.23 -16.36 -3.91
CA TYR A 255 13.12 -15.93 -4.99
C TYR A 255 14.34 -15.18 -4.45
#